data_bcbb6f0606543287539262ad1147eef7
#
_entry.id   bcbb6f0606543287539262ad1147eef7
#
_cell.length_a   1.000
_cell.length_b   1.000
_cell.length_c   1.000
_cell.angle_alpha   90.00
_cell.angle_beta   90.00
_cell.angle_gamma   90.00
#
_symmetry.space_group_name_H-M   'P 1'
#
loop_
_entity.id
_entity.type
_entity.pdbx_description
1 polymer ?
#
loop_
_entity_poly.entity_id
_entity_poly.type
_entity_poly.pdbx_seq_one_letter_code
_entity_poly.pdbx_strand_id
1 'polypeptide(L)'
;MTHFGLVVIGAHIGVHIKNEVENFKKEKILLIEPVPHNVEAIKKNLLEYKNIIIEQLTLGDKKELRDFYFIREESISKLKKHWASGIGSFNKNHILNHKSKRFQLKEEDIEKMSITCVRFEDLINKYSINSIEKLLIDVEGSEYQILKDIDLKKVNIKKIIFE
;
A
#
# COMPACT_ATOMS: atom_id res chain seq x y z
N MET A 1 -24.40 2.29 0.91
CA MET A 1 -23.49 1.63 1.87
C MET A 1 -22.79 0.49 1.15
N THR A 2 -21.48 0.40 1.25
CA THR A 2 -20.68 -0.55 0.45
C THR A 2 -19.89 -1.49 1.37
N HIS A 3 -19.98 -2.78 1.09
CA HIS A 3 -19.17 -3.81 1.71
C HIS A 3 -17.93 -4.08 0.86
N PHE A 4 -16.77 -4.23 1.52
CA PHE A 4 -15.54 -4.71 0.92
C PHE A 4 -15.10 -6.01 1.59
N GLY A 5 -14.77 -7.03 0.79
CA GLY A 5 -14.20 -8.27 1.30
C GLY A 5 -12.76 -8.06 1.77
N LEU A 6 -11.99 -7.29 0.98
CA LEU A 6 -10.58 -7.05 1.27
C LEU A 6 -10.23 -5.58 1.02
N VAL A 7 -9.52 -4.98 1.97
CA VAL A 7 -8.81 -3.70 1.80
C VAL A 7 -7.36 -3.94 2.16
N VAL A 8 -6.43 -3.56 1.26
CA VAL A 8 -4.99 -3.69 1.47
C VAL A 8 -4.34 -2.32 1.36
N ILE A 9 -3.62 -1.91 2.37
CA ILE A 9 -2.81 -0.71 2.42
C ILE A 9 -1.35 -1.13 2.36
N GLY A 10 -0.67 -0.81 1.26
CA GLY A 10 0.64 -1.35 0.92
C GLY A 10 0.54 -2.65 0.11
N ALA A 11 -0.10 -2.60 -1.05
CA ALA A 11 -0.34 -3.79 -1.86
C ALA A 11 0.89 -4.28 -2.63
N HIS A 12 1.98 -3.48 -2.67
CA HIS A 12 3.22 -3.76 -3.38
C HIS A 12 2.95 -4.17 -4.84
N ILE A 13 3.52 -5.25 -5.33
CA ILE A 13 3.26 -5.77 -6.69
C ILE A 13 2.07 -6.74 -6.77
N GLY A 14 1.34 -6.95 -5.68
CA GLY A 14 0.14 -7.79 -5.62
C GLY A 14 0.38 -9.29 -5.50
N VAL A 15 1.63 -9.77 -5.66
CA VAL A 15 1.92 -11.23 -5.68
C VAL A 15 1.69 -11.87 -4.30
N HIS A 16 2.16 -11.24 -3.23
CA HIS A 16 2.09 -11.77 -1.87
C HIS A 16 0.65 -11.81 -1.32
N ILE A 17 -0.24 -10.97 -1.86
CA ILE A 17 -1.66 -10.92 -1.47
C ILE A 17 -2.57 -11.74 -2.40
N LYS A 18 -2.03 -12.44 -3.40
CA LYS A 18 -2.83 -13.15 -4.42
C LYS A 18 -3.82 -14.16 -3.80
N ASN A 19 -3.40 -14.89 -2.78
CA ASN A 19 -4.27 -15.83 -2.08
C ASN A 19 -5.42 -15.13 -1.36
N GLU A 20 -5.16 -13.95 -0.79
CA GLU A 20 -6.21 -13.14 -0.16
C GLU A 20 -7.21 -12.62 -1.20
N VAL A 21 -6.70 -12.13 -2.32
CA VAL A 21 -7.54 -11.68 -3.44
C VAL A 21 -8.42 -12.83 -3.96
N GLU A 22 -7.89 -14.03 -4.10
CA GLU A 22 -8.66 -15.22 -4.49
C GLU A 22 -9.77 -15.56 -3.51
N ASN A 23 -9.51 -15.45 -2.20
CA ASN A 23 -10.50 -15.69 -1.16
C ASN A 23 -11.69 -14.72 -1.24
N PHE A 24 -11.47 -13.50 -1.72
CA PHE A 24 -12.47 -12.44 -1.84
C PHE A 24 -12.86 -12.11 -3.29
N LYS A 25 -12.62 -13.01 -4.25
CA LYS A 25 -12.85 -12.76 -5.67
C LYS A 25 -14.30 -12.45 -6.08
N LYS A 26 -15.27 -12.70 -5.20
CA LYS A 26 -16.69 -12.37 -5.41
C LYS A 26 -17.12 -11.07 -4.75
N GLU A 27 -16.23 -10.43 -4.00
CA GLU A 27 -16.49 -9.23 -3.22
C GLU A 27 -15.65 -8.06 -3.74
N LYS A 28 -16.00 -6.83 -3.37
CA LYS A 28 -15.16 -5.67 -3.73
C LYS A 28 -13.83 -5.73 -2.99
N ILE A 29 -12.77 -5.41 -3.71
CA ILE A 29 -11.40 -5.35 -3.19
C ILE A 29 -10.84 -3.96 -3.47
N LEU A 30 -10.22 -3.35 -2.46
CA LEU A 30 -9.52 -2.06 -2.58
C LEU A 30 -8.05 -2.26 -2.25
N LEU A 31 -7.19 -1.96 -3.22
CA LEU A 31 -5.74 -2.03 -3.09
C LEU A 31 -5.16 -0.62 -3.14
N ILE A 32 -4.29 -0.30 -2.19
CA ILE A 32 -3.61 0.98 -2.09
C ILE A 32 -2.12 0.75 -2.20
N GLU A 33 -1.51 1.41 -3.18
CA GLU A 33 -0.09 1.32 -3.46
C GLU A 33 0.43 2.65 -4.01
N PRO A 34 1.41 3.30 -3.36
CA PRO A 34 1.91 4.59 -3.81
C PRO A 34 2.84 4.51 -5.02
N VAL A 35 3.63 3.45 -5.16
CA VAL A 35 4.73 3.39 -6.14
C VAL A 35 4.20 3.08 -7.54
N PRO A 36 4.47 3.94 -8.55
CA PRO A 36 3.88 3.79 -9.89
C PRO A 36 4.15 2.44 -10.56
N HIS A 37 5.40 1.97 -10.54
CA HIS A 37 5.75 0.69 -11.17
C HIS A 37 5.15 -0.52 -10.44
N ASN A 38 4.91 -0.42 -9.12
CA ASN A 38 4.17 -1.42 -8.37
C ASN A 38 2.70 -1.45 -8.78
N VAL A 39 2.07 -0.29 -8.95
CA VAL A 39 0.68 -0.19 -9.45
C VAL A 39 0.54 -0.87 -10.81
N GLU A 40 1.48 -0.64 -11.74
CA GLU A 40 1.48 -1.32 -13.03
C GLU A 40 1.69 -2.83 -12.90
N ALA A 41 2.54 -3.25 -11.96
CA ALA A 41 2.73 -4.67 -11.66
C ALA A 41 1.45 -5.31 -11.07
N ILE A 42 0.74 -4.65 -10.16
CA ILE A 42 -0.56 -5.12 -9.63
C ILE A 42 -1.55 -5.36 -10.77
N LYS A 43 -1.70 -4.40 -11.70
CA LYS A 43 -2.61 -4.51 -12.85
C LYS A 43 -2.31 -5.75 -13.71
N LYS A 44 -1.03 -6.09 -13.87
CA LYS A 44 -0.59 -7.28 -14.62
C LYS A 44 -0.81 -8.56 -13.82
N ASN A 45 -0.37 -8.58 -12.56
CA ASN A 45 -0.36 -9.78 -11.73
C ASN A 45 -1.76 -10.23 -11.29
N LEU A 46 -2.71 -9.28 -11.23
CA LEU A 46 -4.09 -9.51 -10.80
C LEU A 46 -5.12 -9.23 -11.92
N LEU A 47 -4.70 -9.28 -13.18
CA LEU A 47 -5.53 -8.95 -14.35
C LEU A 47 -6.82 -9.76 -14.46
N GLU A 48 -6.82 -10.97 -13.95
CA GLU A 48 -7.96 -11.89 -13.95
C GLU A 48 -9.11 -11.45 -13.02
N TYR A 49 -8.83 -10.63 -12.00
CA TYR A 49 -9.82 -10.18 -11.02
C TYR A 49 -10.42 -8.83 -11.41
N LYS A 50 -11.71 -8.82 -11.76
CA LYS A 50 -12.42 -7.61 -12.24
C LYS A 50 -13.04 -6.76 -11.11
N ASN A 51 -13.01 -7.25 -9.90
CA ASN A 51 -13.60 -6.65 -8.70
C ASN A 51 -12.60 -5.81 -7.87
N ILE A 52 -11.42 -5.57 -8.41
CA ILE A 52 -10.33 -4.81 -7.75
C ILE A 52 -10.38 -3.35 -8.15
N ILE A 53 -10.34 -2.48 -7.15
CA ILE A 53 -10.09 -1.05 -7.28
C ILE A 53 -8.65 -0.80 -6.81
N ILE A 54 -7.86 -0.07 -7.59
CA ILE A 54 -6.49 0.28 -7.24
C ILE A 54 -6.41 1.80 -7.08
N GLU A 55 -5.90 2.25 -5.93
CA GLU A 55 -5.64 3.66 -5.63
C GLU A 55 -4.15 3.91 -5.49
N GLN A 56 -3.63 4.83 -6.32
CA GLN A 56 -2.24 5.28 -6.22
C GLN A 56 -2.16 6.49 -5.28
N LEU A 57 -2.08 6.19 -3.99
CA LEU A 57 -1.99 7.19 -2.93
C LEU A 57 -1.34 6.56 -1.68
N THR A 58 -1.10 7.39 -0.66
CA THR A 58 -0.66 6.95 0.66
C THR A 58 -1.72 7.26 1.71
N LEU A 59 -1.65 6.55 2.85
CA LEU A 59 -2.41 6.89 4.04
C LEU A 59 -1.51 7.53 5.10
N GLY A 60 -2.10 8.45 5.85
CA GLY A 60 -1.47 9.14 6.97
C GLY A 60 -2.49 9.87 7.82
N ASP A 61 -2.02 10.80 8.64
CA ASP A 61 -2.83 11.57 9.60
C ASP A 61 -3.53 12.79 9.01
N LYS A 62 -3.16 13.18 7.77
CA LYS A 62 -3.69 14.37 7.10
C LYS A 62 -3.93 14.13 5.62
N LYS A 63 -4.89 14.89 5.07
CA LYS A 63 -5.09 14.96 3.62
C LYS A 63 -4.23 16.08 3.05
N GLU A 64 -3.15 15.71 2.39
CA GLU A 64 -2.16 16.65 1.83
C GLU A 64 -1.36 16.01 0.68
N LEU A 65 -0.65 16.85 -0.08
CA LEU A 65 0.42 16.37 -0.94
C LEU A 65 1.70 16.24 -0.09
N ARG A 66 2.37 15.10 -0.18
CA ARG A 66 3.62 14.84 0.54
C ARG A 66 4.70 14.32 -0.38
N ASP A 67 5.94 14.62 -0.04
CA ASP A 67 7.09 13.98 -0.64
C ASP A 67 7.15 12.52 -0.20
N PHE A 68 7.23 11.62 -1.17
CA PHE A 68 7.36 10.18 -0.96
C PHE A 68 8.58 9.67 -1.72
N TYR A 69 9.36 8.83 -1.09
CA TYR A 69 10.60 8.27 -1.60
C TYR A 69 10.44 6.77 -1.81
N PHE A 70 10.99 6.26 -2.89
CA PHE A 70 10.96 4.84 -3.24
C PHE A 70 12.16 4.45 -4.08
N ILE A 71 12.41 3.16 -4.26
CA ILE A 71 13.54 2.67 -5.04
C ILE A 71 13.18 2.71 -6.52
N ARG A 72 14.08 3.24 -7.34
CA ARG A 72 13.95 3.28 -8.81
C ARG A 72 13.80 1.89 -9.38
N GLU A 73 12.98 1.73 -10.41
CA GLU A 73 12.74 0.45 -11.07
C GLU A 73 14.05 -0.16 -11.62
N GLU A 74 14.90 0.66 -12.24
CA GLU A 74 16.20 0.22 -12.77
C GLU A 74 17.14 -0.29 -11.67
N SER A 75 17.09 0.34 -10.48
CA SER A 75 17.89 -0.07 -9.33
C SER A 75 17.42 -1.40 -8.74
N ILE A 76 16.11 -1.68 -8.74
CA ILE A 76 15.56 -2.97 -8.29
C ILE A 76 16.17 -4.11 -9.11
N SER A 77 16.24 -3.96 -10.43
CA SER A 77 16.82 -4.96 -11.33
C SER A 77 18.30 -5.20 -11.06
N LYS A 78 19.08 -4.13 -10.80
CA LYS A 78 20.51 -4.20 -10.46
C LYS A 78 20.75 -4.89 -9.12
N LEU A 79 19.90 -4.58 -8.13
CA LEU A 79 20.01 -5.11 -6.78
C LEU A 79 19.62 -6.59 -6.69
N LYS A 80 18.93 -7.13 -7.71
CA LYS A 80 18.41 -8.51 -7.75
C LYS A 80 17.59 -8.88 -6.50
N LYS A 81 16.86 -7.90 -5.95
CA LYS A 81 16.08 -8.01 -4.71
C LYS A 81 14.64 -7.61 -4.97
N HIS A 82 13.77 -8.58 -5.18
CA HIS A 82 12.34 -8.35 -5.45
C HIS A 82 11.64 -7.54 -4.37
N TRP A 83 12.00 -7.72 -3.11
CA TRP A 83 11.44 -7.00 -1.98
C TRP A 83 11.83 -5.51 -1.96
N ALA A 84 12.91 -5.12 -2.66
CA ALA A 84 13.34 -3.72 -2.72
C ALA A 84 12.27 -2.80 -3.32
N SER A 85 11.40 -3.30 -4.19
CA SER A 85 10.28 -2.53 -4.73
C SER A 85 9.19 -2.22 -3.69
N GLY A 86 9.15 -2.95 -2.57
CA GLY A 86 8.24 -2.70 -1.45
C GLY A 86 8.69 -1.58 -0.52
N ILE A 87 9.97 -1.16 -0.61
CA ILE A 87 10.49 -0.12 0.28
C ILE A 87 10.06 1.24 -0.23
N GLY A 88 9.13 1.87 0.48
CA GLY A 88 8.71 3.23 0.24
C GLY A 88 8.48 3.96 1.57
N SER A 89 8.81 5.26 1.64
CA SER A 89 8.68 6.00 2.90
C SER A 89 8.55 7.50 2.65
N PHE A 90 7.93 8.21 3.59
CA PHE A 90 8.01 9.66 3.68
C PHE A 90 9.38 10.17 4.15
N ASN A 91 10.24 9.28 4.62
CA ASN A 91 11.57 9.60 5.11
C ASN A 91 12.64 8.88 4.27
N LYS A 92 13.41 9.64 3.47
CA LYS A 92 14.51 9.14 2.65
C LYS A 92 15.54 8.35 3.44
N ASN A 93 15.85 8.80 4.66
CA ASN A 93 16.84 8.14 5.51
C ASN A 93 16.36 6.76 5.97
N HIS A 94 15.06 6.56 6.14
CA HIS A 94 14.51 5.24 6.43
C HIS A 94 14.88 4.25 5.32
N ILE A 95 14.74 4.64 4.05
CA ILE A 95 15.14 3.80 2.90
C ILE A 95 16.64 3.54 2.89
N LEU A 96 17.47 4.58 3.07
CA LEU A 96 18.94 4.46 3.07
C LEU A 96 19.48 3.59 4.21
N ASN A 97 18.72 3.45 5.30
CA ASN A 97 19.10 2.63 6.45
C ASN A 97 18.79 1.14 6.26
N HIS A 98 18.04 0.76 5.21
CA HIS A 98 17.89 -0.65 4.83
C HIS A 98 19.21 -1.20 4.29
N LYS A 99 20.06 -1.71 5.20
CA LYS A 99 21.39 -2.23 4.90
C LYS A 99 21.49 -3.70 5.30
N SER A 100 22.16 -4.48 4.47
CA SER A 100 22.69 -5.77 4.84
C SER A 100 24.14 -5.91 4.39
N LYS A 101 24.89 -6.91 4.88
CA LYS A 101 26.27 -7.15 4.44
C LYS A 101 26.41 -7.32 2.91
N ARG A 102 25.32 -7.63 2.20
CA ARG A 102 25.30 -7.88 0.76
C ARG A 102 24.50 -6.84 -0.04
N PHE A 103 24.00 -5.82 0.63
CA PHE A 103 23.07 -4.87 0.03
C PHE A 103 23.22 -3.49 0.66
N GLN A 104 23.46 -2.48 -0.16
CA GLN A 104 23.53 -1.09 0.26
C GLN A 104 22.84 -0.24 -0.81
N LEU A 105 21.82 0.50 -0.37
CA LEU A 105 21.18 1.52 -1.17
C LEU A 105 22.00 2.79 -1.16
N LYS A 106 22.10 3.42 -2.32
CA LYS A 106 22.70 4.74 -2.49
C LYS A 106 21.61 5.77 -2.78
N GLU A 107 21.94 7.04 -2.66
CA GLU A 107 21.01 8.12 -2.99
C GLU A 107 20.50 8.07 -4.44
N GLU A 108 21.37 7.66 -5.38
CA GLU A 108 21.04 7.51 -6.79
C GLU A 108 19.99 6.43 -7.07
N ASP A 109 19.81 5.47 -6.15
CA ASP A 109 18.82 4.41 -6.24
C ASP A 109 17.42 4.86 -5.82
N ILE A 110 17.31 6.06 -5.22
CA ILE A 110 16.08 6.57 -4.65
C ILE A 110 15.46 7.61 -5.59
N GLU A 111 14.18 7.45 -5.84
CA GLU A 111 13.34 8.42 -6.52
C GLU A 111 12.41 9.11 -5.53
N LYS A 112 12.11 10.37 -5.82
CA LYS A 112 11.20 11.20 -5.05
C LYS A 112 10.02 11.59 -5.92
N MET A 113 8.81 11.49 -5.39
CA MET A 113 7.60 12.02 -6.02
C MET A 113 6.75 12.78 -5.01
N SER A 114 5.88 13.65 -5.51
CA SER A 114 4.80 14.22 -4.71
C SER A 114 3.56 13.36 -4.86
N ILE A 115 2.98 12.90 -3.77
CA ILE A 115 1.83 12.00 -3.78
C ILE A 115 0.73 12.49 -2.85
N THR A 116 -0.52 12.18 -3.20
CA THR A 116 -1.66 12.43 -2.32
C THR A 116 -1.60 11.49 -1.13
N CYS A 117 -1.56 12.08 0.05
CA CYS A 117 -1.77 11.40 1.32
C CYS A 117 -3.20 11.67 1.78
N VAL A 118 -3.92 10.65 2.22
CA VAL A 118 -5.28 10.77 2.75
C VAL A 118 -5.38 10.08 4.09
N ARG A 119 -6.41 10.42 4.88
CA ARG A 119 -6.73 9.68 6.10
C ARG A 119 -7.55 8.44 5.74
N PHE A 120 -7.57 7.46 6.63
CA PHE A 120 -8.42 6.27 6.47
C PHE A 120 -9.90 6.66 6.34
N GLU A 121 -10.36 7.65 7.13
CA GLU A 121 -11.72 8.19 7.04
C GLU A 121 -12.06 8.74 5.64
N ASP A 122 -11.10 9.37 4.95
CA ASP A 122 -11.33 9.89 3.59
C ASP A 122 -11.62 8.76 2.59
N LEU A 123 -10.97 7.59 2.73
CA LEU A 123 -11.29 6.40 1.93
C LEU A 123 -12.68 5.84 2.24
N ILE A 124 -13.01 5.73 3.53
CA ILE A 124 -14.32 5.28 3.98
C ILE A 124 -15.42 6.12 3.34
N ASN A 125 -15.25 7.45 3.38
CA ASN A 125 -16.21 8.38 2.80
C ASN A 125 -16.26 8.30 1.27
N LYS A 126 -15.10 8.26 0.60
CA LYS A 126 -14.98 8.19 -0.88
C LYS A 126 -15.75 7.00 -1.46
N TYR A 127 -15.64 5.85 -0.82
CA TYR A 127 -16.27 4.61 -1.29
C TYR A 127 -17.54 4.25 -0.55
N SER A 128 -18.01 5.10 0.38
CA SER A 128 -19.17 4.86 1.25
C SER A 128 -19.09 3.48 1.94
N ILE A 129 -17.89 3.15 2.46
CA ILE A 129 -17.61 1.85 3.08
C ILE A 129 -18.30 1.78 4.44
N ASN A 130 -19.14 0.78 4.65
CA ASN A 130 -19.75 0.51 5.94
C ASN A 130 -19.20 -0.75 6.61
N SER A 131 -18.62 -1.66 5.84
CA SER A 131 -18.02 -2.88 6.38
C SER A 131 -16.86 -3.39 5.54
N ILE A 132 -15.86 -3.95 6.22
CA ILE A 132 -14.68 -4.59 5.66
C ILE A 132 -14.53 -5.96 6.33
N GLU A 133 -14.46 -7.02 5.53
CA GLU A 133 -14.23 -8.37 6.07
C GLU A 133 -12.79 -8.50 6.59
N LYS A 134 -11.81 -8.04 5.79
CA LYS A 134 -10.40 -8.10 6.13
C LYS A 134 -9.66 -6.83 5.68
N LEU A 135 -8.97 -6.20 6.62
CA LEU A 135 -8.06 -5.09 6.41
C LEU A 135 -6.62 -5.55 6.63
N LEU A 136 -5.77 -5.41 5.62
CA LEU A 136 -4.33 -5.65 5.70
C LEU A 136 -3.61 -4.30 5.64
N ILE A 137 -2.65 -4.07 6.52
CA ILE A 137 -1.82 -2.87 6.58
C ILE A 137 -0.35 -3.31 6.62
N ASP A 138 0.37 -3.04 5.55
CA ASP A 138 1.80 -3.36 5.41
C ASP A 138 2.47 -2.16 4.73
N VAL A 139 2.86 -1.20 5.55
CA VAL A 139 3.47 0.07 5.11
C VAL A 139 4.67 0.38 5.99
N GLU A 140 5.75 0.77 5.41
CA GLU A 140 7.03 1.01 6.07
C GLU A 140 7.01 2.18 7.09
N GLY A 141 6.44 1.92 8.29
CA GLY A 141 6.52 2.80 9.46
C GLY A 141 5.35 3.78 9.65
N SER A 142 4.23 3.62 8.93
CA SER A 142 3.02 4.46 9.11
C SER A 142 1.82 3.70 9.69
N GLU A 143 1.99 2.44 10.08
CA GLU A 143 0.92 1.55 10.57
C GLU A 143 0.18 2.16 11.76
N TYR A 144 0.93 2.68 12.73
CA TYR A 144 0.36 3.28 13.94
C TYR A 144 -0.56 4.47 13.63
N GLN A 145 -0.14 5.36 12.71
CA GLN A 145 -0.95 6.53 12.33
C GLN A 145 -2.24 6.10 11.65
N ILE A 146 -2.17 5.09 10.78
CA ILE A 146 -3.34 4.54 10.09
C ILE A 146 -4.28 3.87 11.09
N LEU A 147 -3.76 3.00 11.95
CA LEU A 147 -4.55 2.30 12.96
C LEU A 147 -5.25 3.27 13.92
N LYS A 148 -4.57 4.35 14.33
CA LYS A 148 -5.12 5.38 15.21
C LYS A 148 -6.28 6.15 14.59
N ASP A 149 -6.30 6.30 13.26
CA ASP A 149 -7.35 7.02 12.52
C ASP A 149 -8.60 6.16 12.26
N ILE A 150 -8.55 4.86 12.55
CA ILE A 150 -9.68 3.96 12.33
C ILE A 150 -10.73 4.16 13.42
N ASP A 151 -11.90 4.67 13.02
CA ASP A 151 -13.08 4.77 13.88
C ASP A 151 -14.00 3.56 13.67
N LEU A 152 -13.88 2.58 14.54
CA LEU A 152 -14.70 1.35 14.51
C LEU A 152 -16.20 1.58 14.75
N LYS A 153 -16.61 2.80 15.16
CA LYS A 153 -18.03 3.16 15.23
C LYS A 153 -18.59 3.52 13.86
N LYS A 154 -17.73 3.99 12.94
CA LYS A 154 -18.11 4.40 11.58
C LYS A 154 -18.04 3.27 10.56
N VAL A 155 -17.12 2.32 10.75
CA VAL A 155 -16.91 1.20 9.85
C VAL A 155 -16.77 -0.11 10.65
N ASN A 156 -17.52 -1.13 10.25
CA ASN A 156 -17.40 -2.45 10.84
C ASN A 156 -16.27 -3.22 10.16
N ILE A 157 -15.17 -3.49 10.86
CA ILE A 157 -14.04 -4.27 10.35
C ILE A 157 -13.94 -5.56 11.14
N LYS A 158 -14.11 -6.71 10.47
CA LYS A 158 -14.08 -8.00 11.17
C LYS A 158 -12.67 -8.45 11.54
N LYS A 159 -11.70 -8.19 10.69
CA LYS A 159 -10.31 -8.60 10.94
C LYS A 159 -9.34 -7.51 10.45
N ILE A 160 -8.39 -7.14 11.31
CA ILE A 160 -7.28 -6.26 10.97
C ILE A 160 -5.99 -7.06 11.15
N ILE A 161 -5.12 -7.04 10.14
CA ILE A 161 -3.76 -7.59 10.19
C ILE A 161 -2.83 -6.45 9.80
N PHE A 162 -1.78 -6.26 10.56
CA PHE A 162 -0.72 -5.30 10.27
C PHE A 162 0.63 -5.89 10.63
N GLU A 163 1.69 -5.43 9.96
CA GLU A 163 3.07 -5.85 10.16
C GLU A 163 3.92 -4.73 10.77
#